data_6ab0667ddd33f3aa6254b6714ee1536c
#
_entry.id   6ab0667ddd33f3aa6254b6714ee1536c
#
_cell.length_a   1.000
_cell.length_b   1.000
_cell.length_c   1.000
_cell.angle_alpha   90.00
_cell.angle_beta   90.00
_cell.angle_gamma   90.00
#
_symmetry.space_group_name_H-M   'P 1'
#
loop_
_entity.id
_entity.type
_entity.pdbx_description
1 polymer ?
#
loop_
_entity_poly.entity_id
_entity_poly.type
_entity_poly.pdbx_seq_one_letter_code
_entity_poly.pdbx_strand_id
1 'polypeptide(L)'
;MKKSFLLLFLLVNLLPFALKAQQITYSEPDKDDPRSYSFEVLGKIGGKILVYKNYRESHTLSVFDPEMKLLGKQQLNMPDRLMQTDFLAYANHFYMLYQFQRKNTVYCMVVKMDSDGNLLSEPIGLDSTLDASSIGSNRLYSLVVSEDKKKIMIFKINSHNEKSHVLTTCLFDQNFSLIRKSSIALPMPQRNDFLAEFALDNDGDLICVRASGTSQNDNINKVSLITKKANYDEAHISDLAVKGIYLDDIHIKVDNLNKHYLITSFFGKQRRGNVEGIYFTLWDKALDKELLNASTYFSEEFKEDAKGQNGTKAAFNDYFLKNIIVRRDGGFMMISESVFTSSKGSTLNRWDYLYGSQFWSPMDYYSWNSPMALGGMGYNPWGRNNSFFNNNNQVRYYAENIAVISFDAKGNMEWSNMIRKNQYDDNSENFIGFSMLNSGDQLSFIFNMQEKNQNVLTNQAISPDGRINRNPSFKNVDRGHEFMPRLAKQVGLRQIIVPCMYRGYTCFAKIDY
;
A
#
# COMPACT_ATOMS: atom_id res chain seq x y z
N MET A 1 -44.12 -8.50 -46.53
CA MET A 1 -42.74 -8.80 -46.07
C MET A 1 -41.98 -7.56 -45.57
N LYS A 2 -42.03 -6.40 -46.19
CA LYS A 2 -41.28 -5.20 -45.72
C LYS A 2 -41.73 -4.65 -44.35
N LYS A 3 -43.00 -4.73 -43.97
CA LYS A 3 -43.50 -4.25 -42.67
C LYS A 3 -43.12 -5.16 -41.48
N SER A 4 -42.99 -6.47 -41.71
CA SER A 4 -42.56 -7.43 -40.66
C SER A 4 -41.07 -7.31 -40.35
N PHE A 5 -40.25 -6.93 -41.33
CA PHE A 5 -38.82 -6.71 -41.14
C PHE A 5 -38.52 -5.43 -40.34
N LEU A 6 -39.37 -4.40 -40.55
CA LEU A 6 -39.23 -3.12 -39.79
C LEU A 6 -39.61 -3.31 -38.32
N LEU A 7 -40.60 -4.16 -38.02
CA LEU A 7 -41.02 -4.45 -36.65
C LEU A 7 -39.98 -5.28 -35.90
N LEU A 8 -39.30 -6.21 -36.58
CA LEU A 8 -38.23 -7.02 -36.03
C LEU A 8 -36.98 -6.15 -35.72
N PHE A 9 -36.68 -5.19 -36.60
CA PHE A 9 -35.56 -4.25 -36.37
C PHE A 9 -35.84 -3.27 -35.24
N LEU A 10 -37.10 -2.88 -35.02
CA LEU A 10 -37.50 -2.05 -33.87
C LEU A 10 -37.44 -2.84 -32.55
N LEU A 11 -37.78 -4.14 -32.56
CA LEU A 11 -37.72 -4.99 -31.36
C LEU A 11 -36.29 -5.29 -30.91
N VAL A 12 -35.34 -5.39 -31.84
CA VAL A 12 -33.90 -5.62 -31.52
C VAL A 12 -33.26 -4.37 -30.89
N ASN A 13 -33.76 -3.17 -31.23
CA ASN A 13 -33.26 -1.93 -30.59
C ASN A 13 -33.92 -1.63 -29.23
N LEU A 14 -34.92 -2.41 -28.81
CA LEU A 14 -35.57 -2.33 -27.51
C LEU A 14 -35.02 -3.33 -26.48
N LEU A 15 -33.99 -4.13 -26.84
CA LEU A 15 -33.23 -4.87 -25.82
C LEU A 15 -32.54 -3.82 -24.94
N PRO A 16 -32.99 -3.65 -23.69
CA PRO A 16 -32.25 -2.78 -22.79
C PRO A 16 -30.87 -3.39 -22.68
N PHE A 17 -29.83 -2.69 -23.11
CA PHE A 17 -28.51 -2.90 -22.57
C PHE A 17 -28.70 -2.71 -21.06
N ALA A 18 -28.82 -3.81 -20.35
CA ALA A 18 -28.79 -3.80 -18.90
C ALA A 18 -27.38 -3.31 -18.54
N LEU A 19 -27.20 -2.01 -18.53
CA LEU A 19 -26.08 -1.35 -17.82
C LEU A 19 -26.21 -1.89 -16.41
N LYS A 20 -25.35 -2.83 -16.03
CA LYS A 20 -25.26 -3.28 -14.65
C LYS A 20 -24.94 -2.04 -13.83
N ALA A 21 -25.96 -1.50 -13.18
CA ALA A 21 -25.75 -0.41 -12.24
C ALA A 21 -24.81 -0.94 -11.14
N GLN A 22 -23.88 -0.11 -10.71
CA GLN A 22 -23.04 -0.40 -9.58
C GLN A 22 -23.92 -0.82 -8.39
N GLN A 23 -23.63 -1.97 -7.82
CA GLN A 23 -24.40 -2.52 -6.70
C GLN A 23 -23.57 -2.50 -5.42
N ILE A 24 -24.15 -1.96 -4.35
CA ILE A 24 -23.55 -2.01 -3.01
C ILE A 24 -24.33 -3.02 -2.17
N THR A 25 -23.60 -3.94 -1.54
CA THR A 25 -24.13 -4.89 -0.59
C THR A 25 -23.43 -4.71 0.75
N TYR A 26 -24.17 -4.53 1.83
CA TYR A 26 -23.63 -4.27 3.16
C TYR A 26 -23.66 -5.52 4.03
N SER A 27 -22.63 -5.72 4.84
CA SER A 27 -22.73 -6.60 5.99
C SER A 27 -23.58 -5.94 7.08
N GLU A 28 -24.14 -6.75 7.97
CA GLU A 28 -24.69 -6.21 9.22
C GLU A 28 -23.59 -5.60 10.08
N PRO A 29 -23.89 -4.48 10.78
CA PRO A 29 -22.96 -3.90 11.74
C PRO A 29 -22.70 -4.87 12.89
N ASP A 30 -21.44 -5.10 13.21
CA ASP A 30 -21.05 -6.04 14.25
C ASP A 30 -21.16 -5.40 15.64
N LYS A 31 -22.30 -5.62 16.30
CA LYS A 31 -22.60 -5.02 17.60
C LYS A 31 -21.87 -5.69 18.78
N ASP A 32 -21.39 -6.91 18.56
CA ASP A 32 -20.66 -7.67 19.58
C ASP A 32 -19.18 -7.30 19.62
N ASP A 33 -18.67 -6.68 18.55
CA ASP A 33 -17.29 -6.29 18.50
C ASP A 33 -17.02 -5.01 19.33
N PRO A 34 -15.87 -4.94 20.03
CA PRO A 34 -15.43 -3.72 20.67
C PRO A 34 -15.28 -2.59 19.65
N ARG A 35 -15.67 -1.38 20.02
CA ARG A 35 -15.53 -0.21 19.11
C ARG A 35 -14.09 0.17 18.79
N SER A 36 -13.13 -0.33 19.56
CA SER A 36 -11.70 -0.02 19.44
C SER A 36 -10.90 -1.27 19.06
N TYR A 37 -11.18 -1.86 17.91
CA TYR A 37 -10.37 -2.97 17.36
C TYR A 37 -9.70 -2.58 16.05
N SER A 38 -8.62 -3.27 15.71
CA SER A 38 -8.04 -3.20 14.37
C SER A 38 -8.61 -4.33 13.50
N PHE A 39 -8.68 -4.09 12.21
CA PHE A 39 -9.12 -5.12 11.26
C PHE A 39 -8.30 -5.08 9.97
N GLU A 40 -8.30 -6.21 9.27
CA GLU A 40 -7.75 -6.35 7.94
C GLU A 40 -8.69 -7.18 7.07
N VAL A 41 -9.06 -6.65 5.90
CA VAL A 41 -9.79 -7.44 4.89
C VAL A 41 -8.79 -8.36 4.21
N LEU A 42 -8.87 -9.67 4.44
CA LEU A 42 -7.93 -10.63 3.85
C LEU A 42 -8.17 -10.82 2.35
N GLY A 43 -9.41 -10.76 1.91
CA GLY A 43 -9.80 -10.89 0.51
C GLY A 43 -10.91 -11.90 0.30
N LYS A 44 -11.08 -12.33 -0.96
CA LYS A 44 -12.03 -13.39 -1.35
C LYS A 44 -11.29 -14.71 -1.44
N ILE A 45 -11.63 -15.66 -0.56
CA ILE A 45 -10.97 -16.96 -0.41
C ILE A 45 -12.04 -18.05 -0.41
N GLY A 46 -11.95 -19.01 -1.32
CA GLY A 46 -12.98 -20.06 -1.48
C GLY A 46 -14.39 -19.50 -1.77
N GLY A 47 -14.46 -18.34 -2.44
CA GLY A 47 -15.73 -17.64 -2.70
C GLY A 47 -16.25 -16.77 -1.55
N LYS A 48 -15.68 -16.86 -0.35
CA LYS A 48 -16.07 -16.12 0.87
C LYS A 48 -15.19 -14.89 1.07
N ILE A 49 -15.70 -13.87 1.75
CA ILE A 49 -14.95 -12.68 2.15
C ILE A 49 -14.52 -12.86 3.59
N LEU A 50 -13.22 -12.75 3.83
CA LEU A 50 -12.62 -12.95 5.14
C LEU A 50 -12.08 -11.63 5.67
N VAL A 51 -12.38 -11.36 6.96
CA VAL A 51 -11.89 -10.19 7.68
C VAL A 51 -11.28 -10.64 9.01
N TYR A 52 -10.01 -10.36 9.17
CA TYR A 52 -9.32 -10.54 10.45
C TYR A 52 -9.57 -9.33 11.34
N LYS A 53 -9.77 -9.56 12.62
CA LYS A 53 -10.02 -8.54 13.63
C LYS A 53 -9.16 -8.80 14.85
N ASN A 54 -8.59 -7.73 15.40
CA ASN A 54 -7.74 -7.78 16.57
C ASN A 54 -8.17 -6.73 17.59
N TYR A 55 -8.44 -7.19 18.80
CA TYR A 55 -8.66 -6.34 19.95
C TYR A 55 -7.88 -6.89 21.16
N ARG A 56 -6.82 -6.19 21.55
CA ARG A 56 -5.89 -6.65 22.61
C ARG A 56 -5.34 -8.05 22.28
N GLU A 57 -5.69 -9.04 23.13
CA GLU A 57 -5.29 -10.44 22.97
C GLU A 57 -6.34 -11.29 22.24
N SER A 58 -7.47 -10.70 21.85
CA SER A 58 -8.52 -11.40 21.12
C SER A 58 -8.31 -11.23 19.61
N HIS A 59 -8.09 -12.34 18.93
CA HIS A 59 -7.87 -12.42 17.48
C HIS A 59 -8.99 -13.25 16.86
N THR A 60 -9.78 -12.65 15.99
CA THR A 60 -10.92 -13.30 15.36
C THR A 60 -10.89 -13.17 13.84
N LEU A 61 -11.42 -14.18 13.18
CA LEU A 61 -11.66 -14.19 11.75
C LEU A 61 -13.17 -14.19 11.52
N SER A 62 -13.69 -13.15 10.87
CA SER A 62 -15.09 -13.09 10.44
C SER A 62 -15.18 -13.56 8.99
N VAL A 63 -16.09 -14.48 8.73
CA VAL A 63 -16.30 -15.09 7.40
C VAL A 63 -17.67 -14.66 6.88
N PHE A 64 -17.71 -14.05 5.70
CA PHE A 64 -18.92 -13.59 5.05
C PHE A 64 -19.14 -14.33 3.71
N ASP A 65 -20.40 -14.55 3.37
CA ASP A 65 -20.78 -15.04 2.04
C ASP A 65 -20.65 -13.93 0.97
N PRO A 66 -20.85 -14.24 -0.32
CA PRO A 66 -20.81 -13.23 -1.38
C PRO A 66 -21.86 -12.12 -1.25
N GLU A 67 -22.94 -12.33 -0.51
CA GLU A 67 -24.00 -11.38 -0.19
C GLU A 67 -23.72 -10.58 1.08
N MET A 68 -22.48 -10.68 1.62
CA MET A 68 -22.00 -10.01 2.83
C MET A 68 -22.74 -10.41 4.13
N LYS A 69 -23.41 -11.57 4.13
CA LYS A 69 -24.01 -12.13 5.33
C LYS A 69 -22.93 -12.87 6.15
N LEU A 70 -22.87 -12.61 7.44
CA LEU A 70 -21.94 -13.29 8.34
C LEU A 70 -22.28 -14.78 8.44
N LEU A 71 -21.34 -15.64 8.02
CA LEU A 71 -21.45 -17.10 8.14
C LEU A 71 -20.94 -17.59 9.49
N GLY A 72 -19.89 -16.96 10.03
CA GLY A 72 -19.30 -17.34 11.29
C GLY A 72 -18.17 -16.43 11.75
N LYS A 73 -17.82 -16.56 13.03
CA LYS A 73 -16.64 -15.95 13.64
C LYS A 73 -15.77 -17.05 14.22
N GLN A 74 -14.52 -17.12 13.79
CA GLN A 74 -13.52 -18.07 14.28
C GLN A 74 -12.56 -17.35 15.21
N GLN A 75 -12.48 -17.81 16.48
CA GLN A 75 -11.44 -17.35 17.40
C GLN A 75 -10.10 -18.00 17.03
N LEU A 76 -9.07 -17.19 16.85
CA LEU A 76 -7.71 -17.65 16.60
C LEU A 76 -6.93 -17.73 17.91
N ASN A 77 -6.42 -18.92 18.23
CA ASN A 77 -5.57 -19.11 19.40
C ASN A 77 -4.15 -18.65 19.07
N MET A 78 -3.80 -17.46 19.53
CA MET A 78 -2.48 -16.88 19.30
C MET A 78 -1.58 -17.11 20.51
N PRO A 79 -0.25 -17.21 20.30
CA PRO A 79 0.69 -17.30 21.41
C PRO A 79 0.76 -16.01 22.21
N ASP A 80 1.15 -16.13 23.48
CA ASP A 80 1.45 -14.98 24.34
C ASP A 80 2.56 -14.14 23.71
N ARG A 81 2.55 -12.82 23.98
CA ARG A 81 3.50 -11.86 23.45
C ARG A 81 3.63 -11.88 21.92
N LEU A 82 2.49 -11.95 21.26
CA LEU A 82 2.39 -11.77 19.82
C LEU A 82 2.90 -10.39 19.45
N MET A 83 3.84 -10.35 18.48
CA MET A 83 4.43 -9.08 18.01
C MET A 83 3.71 -8.58 16.77
N GLN A 84 3.41 -9.48 15.82
CA GLN A 84 2.76 -9.14 14.56
C GLN A 84 2.14 -10.37 13.90
N THR A 85 1.11 -10.09 13.07
CA THR A 85 0.51 -11.04 12.13
C THR A 85 0.52 -10.46 10.73
N ASP A 86 0.81 -11.29 9.74
CA ASP A 86 0.72 -10.98 8.31
C ASP A 86 -0.10 -12.09 7.63
N PHE A 87 -0.85 -11.75 6.58
CA PHE A 87 -1.69 -12.71 5.87
C PHE A 87 -1.34 -12.77 4.39
N LEU A 88 -1.28 -13.95 3.83
CA LEU A 88 -1.07 -14.18 2.41
C LEU A 88 -2.21 -15.01 1.83
N ALA A 89 -3.12 -14.34 1.12
CA ALA A 89 -4.32 -14.94 0.56
C ALA A 89 -4.06 -15.54 -0.83
N TYR A 90 -4.58 -16.77 -1.02
CA TYR A 90 -4.70 -17.47 -2.30
C TYR A 90 -6.17 -17.74 -2.62
N ALA A 91 -6.46 -18.32 -3.78
CA ALA A 91 -7.84 -18.52 -4.23
C ALA A 91 -8.71 -19.35 -3.25
N ASN A 92 -8.14 -20.40 -2.64
CA ASN A 92 -8.90 -21.37 -1.83
C ASN A 92 -8.38 -21.52 -0.39
N HIS A 93 -7.31 -20.85 -0.04
CA HIS A 93 -6.71 -20.89 1.30
C HIS A 93 -5.91 -19.63 1.55
N PHE A 94 -5.48 -19.43 2.77
CA PHE A 94 -4.52 -18.39 3.12
C PHE A 94 -3.49 -18.90 4.11
N TYR A 95 -2.37 -18.20 4.15
CA TYR A 95 -1.38 -18.37 5.19
C TYR A 95 -1.46 -17.22 6.17
N MET A 96 -1.37 -17.51 7.44
CA MET A 96 -1.15 -16.55 8.51
C MET A 96 0.30 -16.72 8.99
N LEU A 97 1.09 -15.68 8.79
CA LEU A 97 2.43 -15.57 9.36
C LEU A 97 2.35 -14.78 10.65
N TYR A 98 3.04 -15.20 11.66
CA TYR A 98 3.04 -14.47 12.93
C TYR A 98 4.39 -14.57 13.64
N GLN A 99 4.70 -13.53 14.39
CA GLN A 99 5.92 -13.43 15.19
C GLN A 99 5.53 -13.29 16.64
N PHE A 100 6.19 -14.04 17.51
CA PHE A 100 5.99 -13.96 18.95
C PHE A 100 7.31 -14.16 19.68
N GLN A 101 7.38 -13.59 20.88
CA GLN A 101 8.54 -13.73 21.74
C GLN A 101 8.26 -14.72 22.87
N ARG A 102 9.15 -15.69 23.03
CA ARG A 102 9.15 -16.60 24.18
C ARG A 102 10.53 -16.56 24.84
N LYS A 103 10.56 -16.10 26.10
CA LYS A 103 11.81 -15.77 26.79
C LYS A 103 12.64 -14.77 25.94
N ASN A 104 13.89 -15.08 25.65
CA ASN A 104 14.80 -14.23 24.87
C ASN A 104 14.82 -14.57 23.37
N THR A 105 13.89 -15.42 22.91
CA THR A 105 13.85 -15.87 21.50
C THR A 105 12.59 -15.35 20.82
N VAL A 106 12.76 -14.75 19.64
CA VAL A 106 11.67 -14.41 18.74
C VAL A 106 11.56 -15.51 17.68
N TYR A 107 10.35 -16.02 17.53
CA TYR A 107 9.99 -17.03 16.54
C TYR A 107 9.18 -16.42 15.43
N CYS A 108 9.46 -16.81 14.18
CA CYS A 108 8.64 -16.52 13.02
C CYS A 108 7.99 -17.81 12.56
N MET A 109 6.67 -17.84 12.54
CA MET A 109 5.87 -19.02 12.24
C MET A 109 4.92 -18.75 11.09
N VAL A 110 4.49 -19.83 10.44
CA VAL A 110 3.41 -19.80 9.44
C VAL A 110 2.45 -20.93 9.67
N VAL A 111 1.16 -20.69 9.42
CA VAL A 111 0.11 -21.70 9.43
C VAL A 111 -0.78 -21.54 8.21
N LYS A 112 -1.19 -22.67 7.61
CA LYS A 112 -2.12 -22.73 6.48
C LYS A 112 -3.54 -22.90 6.99
N MET A 113 -4.47 -22.09 6.45
CA MET A 113 -5.87 -22.08 6.86
C MET A 113 -6.80 -22.13 5.65
N ASP A 114 -7.97 -22.71 5.81
CA ASP A 114 -9.03 -22.73 4.78
C ASP A 114 -9.88 -21.45 4.79
N SER A 115 -10.88 -21.40 3.91
CA SER A 115 -11.81 -20.27 3.79
C SER A 115 -12.79 -20.12 4.97
N ASP A 116 -12.84 -21.07 5.88
CA ASP A 116 -13.63 -21.03 7.10
C ASP A 116 -12.79 -20.67 8.34
N GLY A 117 -11.48 -20.55 8.17
CA GLY A 117 -10.54 -20.27 9.24
C GLY A 117 -10.08 -21.52 10.00
N ASN A 118 -10.33 -22.70 9.49
CA ASN A 118 -9.82 -23.92 10.09
C ASN A 118 -8.36 -24.17 9.68
N LEU A 119 -7.59 -24.76 10.57
CA LEU A 119 -6.22 -25.14 10.31
C LEU A 119 -6.17 -26.27 9.28
N LEU A 120 -5.39 -26.10 8.22
CA LEU A 120 -5.09 -27.11 7.22
C LEU A 120 -3.75 -27.81 7.49
N SER A 121 -2.92 -27.25 8.34
CA SER A 121 -1.64 -27.81 8.76
C SER A 121 -1.29 -27.36 10.18
N GLU A 122 -0.40 -28.10 10.84
CA GLU A 122 0.27 -27.61 12.04
C GLU A 122 1.13 -26.38 11.70
N PRO A 123 1.34 -25.46 12.66
CA PRO A 123 2.21 -24.30 12.48
C PRO A 123 3.67 -24.74 12.18
N ILE A 124 4.27 -24.12 11.17
CA ILE A 124 5.65 -24.39 10.73
C ILE A 124 6.53 -23.23 11.19
N GLY A 125 7.67 -23.55 11.82
CA GLY A 125 8.72 -22.59 12.15
C GLY A 125 9.51 -22.19 10.92
N LEU A 126 9.51 -20.89 10.57
CA LEU A 126 10.27 -20.38 9.44
C LEU A 126 11.70 -19.97 9.83
N ASP A 127 11.84 -19.30 10.96
CA ASP A 127 13.12 -18.91 11.56
C ASP A 127 12.97 -18.58 13.04
N SER A 128 14.09 -18.50 13.77
CA SER A 128 14.14 -18.02 15.15
C SER A 128 15.39 -17.19 15.38
N THR A 129 15.31 -16.25 16.34
CA THR A 129 16.42 -15.39 16.73
C THR A 129 16.57 -15.37 18.23
N LEU A 130 17.74 -15.77 18.70
CA LEU A 130 18.14 -15.71 20.11
C LEU A 130 18.56 -14.29 20.47
N ASP A 131 18.54 -13.99 21.78
CA ASP A 131 19.02 -12.73 22.37
C ASP A 131 18.33 -11.45 21.80
N ALA A 132 17.06 -11.61 21.47
CA ALA A 132 16.21 -10.51 21.02
C ALA A 132 15.79 -9.56 22.16
N SER A 133 16.50 -9.53 23.28
CA SER A 133 16.14 -8.76 24.50
C SER A 133 16.19 -7.24 24.31
N SER A 134 16.91 -6.76 23.31
CA SER A 134 17.01 -5.33 22.96
C SER A 134 16.06 -4.89 21.85
N ILE A 135 15.29 -5.83 21.28
CA ILE A 135 14.29 -5.52 20.25
C ILE A 135 13.05 -5.03 20.98
N GLY A 136 12.74 -3.76 20.86
CA GLY A 136 11.48 -3.20 21.35
C GLY A 136 10.30 -4.04 20.83
N SER A 137 9.13 -3.89 21.40
CA SER A 137 7.91 -4.68 21.17
C SER A 137 7.45 -4.82 19.70
N ASN A 138 8.26 -4.39 18.74
CA ASN A 138 7.95 -4.29 17.34
C ASN A 138 8.55 -5.47 16.57
N ARG A 139 8.16 -5.66 15.38
CA ARG A 139 8.52 -6.62 14.35
C ARG A 139 10.04 -6.83 14.20
N LEU A 140 10.49 -8.10 14.19
CA LEU A 140 11.87 -8.47 13.87
C LEU A 140 12.02 -8.93 12.43
N TYR A 141 11.09 -9.75 11.96
CA TYR A 141 11.08 -10.28 10.59
C TYR A 141 10.17 -9.46 9.70
N SER A 142 10.64 -9.16 8.50
CA SER A 142 9.86 -8.54 7.43
C SER A 142 9.53 -9.57 6.37
N LEU A 143 8.39 -9.39 5.71
CA LEU A 143 7.88 -10.25 4.66
C LEU A 143 7.85 -9.49 3.34
N VAL A 144 8.39 -10.08 2.28
CA VAL A 144 8.18 -9.63 0.89
C VAL A 144 7.75 -10.83 0.05
N VAL A 145 6.88 -10.57 -0.91
CA VAL A 145 6.26 -11.61 -1.74
C VAL A 145 6.35 -11.20 -3.20
N SER A 146 6.69 -12.13 -4.08
CA SER A 146 6.68 -11.88 -5.52
C SER A 146 5.26 -11.58 -6.02
N GLU A 147 5.15 -10.87 -7.13
CA GLU A 147 3.87 -10.47 -7.71
C GLU A 147 2.96 -11.67 -8.01
N ASP A 148 3.54 -12.77 -8.52
CA ASP A 148 2.84 -14.02 -8.80
C ASP A 148 2.60 -14.89 -7.55
N LYS A 149 3.06 -14.44 -6.37
CA LYS A 149 2.97 -15.13 -5.06
C LYS A 149 3.61 -16.51 -4.99
N LYS A 150 4.50 -16.84 -5.94
CA LYS A 150 5.20 -18.12 -5.95
C LYS A 150 6.51 -18.11 -5.16
N LYS A 151 7.04 -16.92 -4.89
CA LYS A 151 8.24 -16.72 -4.07
C LYS A 151 7.88 -15.85 -2.88
N ILE A 152 8.29 -16.32 -1.73
CA ILE A 152 8.02 -15.66 -0.45
C ILE A 152 9.35 -15.53 0.27
N MET A 153 9.70 -14.36 0.74
CA MET A 153 10.91 -14.15 1.50
C MET A 153 10.61 -13.49 2.82
N ILE A 154 11.05 -14.08 3.90
CA ILE A 154 11.20 -13.39 5.18
C ILE A 154 12.65 -12.96 5.34
N PHE A 155 12.86 -11.80 5.90
CA PHE A 155 14.20 -11.31 6.20
C PHE A 155 14.24 -10.54 7.50
N LYS A 156 15.45 -10.46 8.07
CA LYS A 156 15.77 -9.62 9.22
C LYS A 156 17.07 -8.88 8.98
N ILE A 157 17.17 -7.70 9.55
CA ILE A 157 18.36 -6.88 9.49
C ILE A 157 18.93 -6.76 10.89
N ASN A 158 20.18 -7.10 11.02
CA ASN A 158 20.94 -6.96 12.26
C ASN A 158 22.03 -5.91 12.05
N SER A 159 21.90 -4.78 12.70
CA SER A 159 22.87 -3.67 12.64
C SER A 159 23.87 -3.77 13.77
N HIS A 160 24.86 -4.68 13.64
CA HIS A 160 25.88 -4.86 14.67
C HIS A 160 26.88 -3.72 14.77
N ASN A 161 27.07 -2.94 13.72
CA ASN A 161 27.89 -1.75 13.75
C ASN A 161 27.45 -0.70 12.72
N GLU A 162 27.89 0.53 12.89
CA GLU A 162 27.53 1.64 12.00
C GLU A 162 28.04 1.48 10.55
N LYS A 163 28.98 0.56 10.30
CA LYS A 163 29.65 0.38 9.00
C LYS A 163 29.14 -0.82 8.20
N SER A 164 28.36 -1.71 8.81
CA SER A 164 27.86 -2.90 8.16
C SER A 164 26.57 -3.38 8.80
N HIS A 165 25.56 -3.67 7.98
CA HIS A 165 24.34 -4.34 8.40
C HIS A 165 24.33 -5.77 7.89
N VAL A 166 23.94 -6.72 8.72
CA VAL A 166 23.78 -8.12 8.32
C VAL A 166 22.32 -8.37 7.94
N LEU A 167 22.10 -8.63 6.67
CA LEU A 167 20.79 -9.02 6.13
C LEU A 167 20.71 -10.54 6.08
N THR A 168 19.83 -11.12 6.89
CA THR A 168 19.51 -12.57 6.82
C THR A 168 18.20 -12.77 6.09
N THR A 169 18.20 -13.59 5.04
CA THR A 169 17.04 -13.86 4.19
C THR A 169 16.71 -15.35 4.21
N CYS A 170 15.42 -15.68 4.25
CA CYS A 170 14.91 -17.04 4.03
C CYS A 170 13.91 -16.97 2.87
N LEU A 171 14.27 -17.56 1.74
CA LEU A 171 13.45 -17.65 0.55
C LEU A 171 12.67 -18.97 0.55
N PHE A 172 11.38 -18.89 0.35
CA PHE A 172 10.45 -20.02 0.30
C PHE A 172 9.69 -20.07 -1.02
N ASP A 173 9.18 -21.23 -1.35
CA ASP A 173 8.16 -21.39 -2.38
C ASP A 173 6.75 -21.03 -1.85
N GLN A 174 5.76 -21.12 -2.72
CA GLN A 174 4.35 -20.84 -2.38
C GLN A 174 3.74 -21.74 -1.29
N ASN A 175 4.40 -22.86 -0.97
CA ASN A 175 3.98 -23.82 0.07
C ASN A 175 4.82 -23.69 1.35
N PHE A 176 5.65 -22.64 1.45
CA PHE A 176 6.60 -22.42 2.53
C PHE A 176 7.66 -23.53 2.67
N SER A 177 7.99 -24.24 1.58
CA SER A 177 9.19 -25.06 1.52
C SER A 177 10.40 -24.16 1.36
N LEU A 178 11.40 -24.31 2.24
CA LEU A 178 12.60 -23.48 2.21
C LEU A 178 13.42 -23.77 0.95
N ILE A 179 13.62 -22.73 0.13
CA ILE A 179 14.49 -22.79 -1.06
C ILE A 179 15.92 -22.47 -0.66
N ARG A 180 16.13 -21.37 0.07
CA ARG A 180 17.45 -20.92 0.48
C ARG A 180 17.41 -20.02 1.71
N LYS A 181 18.40 -20.18 2.57
CA LYS A 181 18.70 -19.26 3.66
C LYS A 181 20.09 -18.69 3.46
N SER A 182 20.22 -17.37 3.54
CA SER A 182 21.49 -16.64 3.36
C SER A 182 21.67 -15.57 4.41
N SER A 183 22.91 -15.23 4.69
CA SER A 183 23.26 -14.11 5.56
C SER A 183 24.37 -13.29 4.89
N ILE A 184 24.10 -12.01 4.64
CA ILE A 184 24.93 -11.14 3.82
C ILE A 184 25.29 -9.92 4.61
N ALA A 185 26.57 -9.55 4.64
CA ALA A 185 27.02 -8.29 5.18
C ALA A 185 26.90 -7.20 4.12
N LEU A 186 26.06 -6.22 4.36
CA LEU A 186 25.88 -5.06 3.50
C LEU A 186 26.71 -3.89 4.05
N PRO A 187 27.68 -3.37 3.29
CA PRO A 187 28.47 -2.23 3.72
C PRO A 187 27.63 -0.96 3.81
N MET A 188 27.80 -0.23 4.89
CA MET A 188 27.17 1.07 5.15
C MET A 188 28.29 2.12 5.30
N PRO A 189 28.89 2.60 4.20
CA PRO A 189 30.08 3.44 4.21
C PRO A 189 29.85 4.85 4.78
N GLN A 190 28.61 5.33 4.71
CA GLN A 190 28.23 6.63 5.26
C GLN A 190 27.51 6.44 6.60
N ARG A 191 27.75 7.31 7.56
CA ARG A 191 27.05 7.27 8.85
C ARG A 191 25.52 7.39 8.72
N ASN A 192 25.08 8.07 7.66
CA ASN A 192 23.66 8.31 7.39
C ASN A 192 23.06 7.33 6.38
N ASP A 193 23.79 6.27 6.01
CA ASP A 193 23.26 5.23 5.14
C ASP A 193 22.10 4.49 5.80
N PHE A 194 21.07 4.21 5.04
CA PHE A 194 19.96 3.35 5.45
C PHE A 194 19.50 2.48 4.28
N LEU A 195 18.90 1.34 4.62
CA LEU A 195 18.30 0.44 3.66
C LEU A 195 16.81 0.69 3.58
N ALA A 196 16.25 0.66 2.37
CA ALA A 196 14.83 0.92 2.14
C ALA A 196 14.30 0.12 0.94
N GLU A 197 12.96 0.07 0.81
CA GLU A 197 12.24 -0.40 -0.36
C GLU A 197 12.62 -1.83 -0.77
N PHE A 198 12.41 -2.78 0.14
CA PHE A 198 12.63 -4.19 -0.16
C PHE A 198 11.53 -4.74 -1.06
N ALA A 199 11.91 -5.32 -2.20
CA ALA A 199 11.02 -5.95 -3.16
C ALA A 199 11.56 -7.33 -3.56
N LEU A 200 10.66 -8.22 -3.97
CA LEU A 200 10.99 -9.56 -4.45
C LEU A 200 10.40 -9.75 -5.85
N ASP A 201 11.22 -10.16 -6.80
CA ASP A 201 10.71 -10.48 -8.12
C ASP A 201 10.24 -11.94 -8.24
N ASN A 202 9.64 -12.28 -9.38
CA ASN A 202 9.09 -13.62 -9.61
C ASN A 202 10.16 -14.73 -9.73
N ASP A 203 11.43 -14.38 -9.95
CA ASP A 203 12.54 -15.32 -9.94
C ASP A 203 13.05 -15.57 -8.51
N GLY A 204 12.65 -14.74 -7.55
CA GLY A 204 13.07 -14.81 -6.14
C GLY A 204 14.28 -13.94 -5.83
N ASP A 205 14.66 -13.05 -6.73
CA ASP A 205 15.72 -12.09 -6.48
C ASP A 205 15.20 -10.96 -5.57
N LEU A 206 15.98 -10.65 -4.54
CA LEU A 206 15.68 -9.55 -3.63
C LEU A 206 16.30 -8.26 -4.12
N ILE A 207 15.52 -7.19 -4.12
CA ILE A 207 15.94 -5.86 -4.51
C ILE A 207 15.69 -4.90 -3.34
N CYS A 208 16.64 -4.02 -3.07
CA CYS A 208 16.44 -2.90 -2.15
C CYS A 208 17.37 -1.74 -2.54
N VAL A 209 17.19 -0.60 -1.92
CA VAL A 209 18.10 0.54 -2.05
C VAL A 209 18.86 0.79 -0.76
N ARG A 210 20.12 1.20 -0.92
CA ARG A 210 20.87 1.90 0.11
C ARG A 210 20.88 3.37 -0.26
N ALA A 211 20.37 4.20 0.63
CA ALA A 211 20.25 5.63 0.43
C ALA A 211 20.91 6.40 1.54
N SER A 212 21.40 7.60 1.25
CA SER A 212 21.91 8.52 2.26
C SER A 212 21.70 9.98 1.88
N GLY A 213 21.57 10.81 2.91
CA GLY A 213 21.52 12.26 2.79
C GLY A 213 22.72 12.94 3.42
N THR A 214 22.74 14.26 3.40
CA THR A 214 23.78 15.07 4.00
C THR A 214 23.83 14.93 5.52
N SER A 215 22.68 14.68 6.13
CA SER A 215 22.53 14.40 7.57
C SER A 215 21.46 13.33 7.78
N GLN A 216 21.34 12.85 9.00
CA GLN A 216 20.25 11.96 9.38
C GLN A 216 18.90 12.69 9.21
N ASN A 217 17.88 12.01 8.71
CA ASN A 217 16.55 12.59 8.44
C ASN A 217 16.61 13.80 7.49
N ASP A 218 17.19 13.61 6.31
CA ASP A 218 17.39 14.64 5.32
C ASP A 218 17.11 14.11 3.91
N ASN A 219 17.03 15.01 2.94
CA ASN A 219 16.93 14.63 1.53
C ASN A 219 18.04 13.67 1.13
N ILE A 220 17.66 12.74 0.27
CA ILE A 220 18.56 11.74 -0.27
C ILE A 220 19.32 12.34 -1.45
N ASN A 221 20.64 12.22 -1.42
CA ASN A 221 21.51 12.68 -2.50
C ASN A 221 22.47 11.59 -3.01
N LYS A 222 22.44 10.41 -2.39
CA LYS A 222 23.15 9.21 -2.84
C LYS A 222 22.23 8.02 -2.76
N VAL A 223 22.20 7.21 -3.80
CA VAL A 223 21.39 6.01 -3.90
C VAL A 223 22.22 4.91 -4.53
N SER A 224 22.19 3.73 -3.96
CA SER A 224 22.74 2.51 -4.56
C SER A 224 21.63 1.48 -4.64
N LEU A 225 21.46 0.85 -5.79
CA LEU A 225 20.64 -0.33 -5.96
C LEU A 225 21.37 -1.54 -5.41
N ILE A 226 20.73 -2.32 -4.59
CA ILE A 226 21.24 -3.59 -4.08
C ILE A 226 20.37 -4.70 -4.65
N THR A 227 20.98 -5.65 -5.33
CA THR A 227 20.33 -6.83 -5.86
C THR A 227 20.97 -8.08 -5.29
N LYS A 228 20.16 -9.00 -4.79
CA LYS A 228 20.58 -10.32 -4.34
C LYS A 228 19.83 -11.39 -5.12
N LYS A 229 20.53 -12.10 -5.98
CA LYS A 229 19.93 -13.19 -6.75
C LYS A 229 19.54 -14.37 -5.84
N ALA A 230 18.45 -15.04 -6.18
CA ALA A 230 17.91 -16.17 -5.41
C ALA A 230 18.96 -17.26 -5.11
N ASN A 231 19.83 -17.53 -6.08
CA ASN A 231 20.79 -18.64 -6.04
C ASN A 231 22.18 -18.28 -5.50
N TYR A 232 22.43 -17.02 -5.13
CA TYR A 232 23.74 -16.56 -4.65
C TYR A 232 23.65 -16.03 -3.22
N ASP A 233 24.76 -16.11 -2.48
CA ASP A 233 24.88 -15.58 -1.12
C ASP A 233 25.58 -14.22 -1.08
N GLU A 234 25.71 -13.58 -2.25
CA GLU A 234 26.31 -12.27 -2.41
C GLU A 234 25.27 -11.27 -2.92
N ALA A 235 25.44 -10.02 -2.54
CA ALA A 235 24.68 -8.92 -3.07
C ALA A 235 25.54 -8.10 -4.03
N HIS A 236 24.97 -7.73 -5.17
CA HIS A 236 25.54 -6.75 -6.08
C HIS A 236 25.05 -5.37 -5.69
N ILE A 237 25.97 -4.38 -5.66
CA ILE A 237 25.67 -3.01 -5.27
C ILE A 237 26.09 -2.08 -6.41
N SER A 238 25.14 -1.35 -6.95
CA SER A 238 25.32 -0.44 -8.09
C SER A 238 24.90 0.98 -7.72
N ASP A 239 25.83 1.93 -7.81
CA ASP A 239 25.51 3.32 -7.52
C ASP A 239 24.68 3.94 -8.66
N LEU A 240 23.57 4.58 -8.30
CA LEU A 240 22.69 5.27 -9.25
C LEU A 240 23.08 6.74 -9.36
N ALA A 241 22.96 7.28 -10.57
CA ALA A 241 23.33 8.66 -10.84
C ALA A 241 22.25 9.63 -10.33
N VAL A 242 22.51 10.26 -9.18
CA VAL A 242 21.72 11.37 -8.63
C VAL A 242 22.57 12.63 -8.73
N LYS A 243 22.40 13.42 -9.80
CA LYS A 243 23.26 14.56 -10.08
C LYS A 243 22.52 15.89 -9.87
N GLY A 244 22.97 16.67 -8.89
CA GLY A 244 22.49 18.04 -8.68
C GLY A 244 21.04 18.17 -8.24
N ILE A 245 20.42 17.08 -7.77
CA ILE A 245 19.06 17.04 -7.24
C ILE A 245 19.05 16.38 -5.87
N TYR A 246 17.98 16.62 -5.15
CA TYR A 246 17.74 16.08 -3.83
C TYR A 246 16.43 15.30 -3.86
N LEU A 247 16.51 14.00 -3.59
CA LEU A 247 15.36 13.12 -3.57
C LEU A 247 14.68 13.14 -2.20
N ASP A 248 13.39 12.90 -2.19
CA ASP A 248 12.63 12.85 -0.95
C ASP A 248 12.51 11.44 -0.42
N ASP A 249 11.60 10.69 -1.01
CA ASP A 249 11.25 9.34 -0.65
C ASP A 249 11.44 8.45 -1.88
N ILE A 250 12.16 7.36 -1.72
CA ILE A 250 12.50 6.48 -2.83
C ILE A 250 11.55 5.31 -2.84
N HIS A 251 11.07 4.95 -4.03
CA HIS A 251 10.21 3.78 -4.23
C HIS A 251 10.76 2.88 -5.32
N ILE A 252 10.65 1.57 -5.09
CA ILE A 252 10.98 0.55 -6.08
C ILE A 252 9.71 -0.13 -6.57
N LYS A 253 9.60 -0.30 -7.88
CA LYS A 253 8.61 -1.16 -8.51
C LYS A 253 9.29 -2.18 -9.42
N VAL A 254 8.97 -3.46 -9.21
CA VAL A 254 9.45 -4.55 -10.06
C VAL A 254 8.54 -4.67 -11.28
N ASP A 255 9.15 -4.68 -12.45
CA ASP A 255 8.51 -5.05 -13.71
C ASP A 255 8.93 -6.46 -14.09
N ASN A 256 8.14 -7.44 -13.66
CA ASN A 256 8.43 -8.84 -13.91
C ASN A 256 8.32 -9.22 -15.39
N LEU A 257 7.47 -8.52 -16.15
CA LEU A 257 7.24 -8.81 -17.56
C LEU A 257 8.44 -8.41 -18.41
N ASN A 258 8.94 -7.20 -18.21
CA ASN A 258 10.06 -6.65 -18.99
C ASN A 258 11.42 -6.89 -18.31
N LYS A 259 11.45 -7.52 -17.13
CA LYS A 259 12.67 -7.80 -16.34
C LYS A 259 13.40 -6.52 -15.94
N HIS A 260 12.66 -5.50 -15.53
CA HIS A 260 13.19 -4.22 -15.10
C HIS A 260 12.87 -3.93 -13.62
N TYR A 261 13.71 -3.08 -13.02
CA TYR A 261 13.45 -2.45 -11.73
C TYR A 261 13.30 -0.94 -11.95
N LEU A 262 12.15 -0.39 -11.63
CA LEU A 262 11.90 1.04 -11.66
C LEU A 262 12.14 1.60 -10.26
N ILE A 263 13.07 2.53 -10.14
CA ILE A 263 13.35 3.30 -8.92
C ILE A 263 12.90 4.73 -9.17
N THR A 264 12.12 5.31 -8.29
CA THR A 264 11.56 6.66 -8.50
C THR A 264 11.40 7.42 -7.20
N SER A 265 11.39 8.75 -7.30
CA SER A 265 11.21 9.68 -6.18
C SER A 265 10.72 11.04 -6.69
N PHE A 266 10.07 11.82 -5.86
CA PHE A 266 10.02 13.26 -6.06
C PHE A 266 11.40 13.86 -5.81
N PHE A 267 11.70 14.98 -6.47
CA PHE A 267 12.95 15.68 -6.27
C PHE A 267 12.80 17.20 -6.17
N GLY A 268 13.74 17.82 -5.46
CA GLY A 268 13.95 19.25 -5.40
C GLY A 268 15.33 19.66 -5.93
N LYS A 269 15.48 20.92 -6.34
CA LYS A 269 16.78 21.50 -6.77
C LYS A 269 17.70 21.82 -5.58
N GLN A 270 17.13 22.00 -4.43
CA GLN A 270 17.85 22.39 -3.22
C GLN A 270 17.46 21.46 -2.07
N ARG A 271 18.37 21.29 -1.14
CA ARG A 271 18.12 20.60 0.10
C ARG A 271 16.93 21.24 0.82
N ARG A 272 15.93 20.44 1.19
CA ARG A 272 14.67 20.88 1.79
C ARG A 272 13.94 21.95 0.97
N GLY A 273 14.18 21.96 -0.34
CA GLY A 273 13.49 22.82 -1.30
C GLY A 273 12.12 22.29 -1.68
N ASN A 274 11.44 23.05 -2.53
CA ASN A 274 10.16 22.63 -3.09
C ASN A 274 10.33 21.45 -4.04
N VAL A 275 9.28 20.63 -4.14
CA VAL A 275 9.21 19.57 -5.14
C VAL A 275 9.10 20.19 -6.54
N GLU A 276 10.03 19.84 -7.39
CA GLU A 276 10.13 20.38 -8.75
C GLU A 276 9.71 19.37 -9.83
N GLY A 277 9.73 18.08 -9.50
CA GLY A 277 9.43 17.04 -10.47
C GLY A 277 9.64 15.64 -9.93
N ILE A 278 9.80 14.71 -10.86
CA ILE A 278 10.00 13.28 -10.62
C ILE A 278 11.34 12.84 -11.17
N TYR A 279 12.13 12.19 -10.33
CA TYR A 279 13.30 11.41 -10.70
C TYR A 279 12.89 9.96 -10.87
N PHE A 280 13.40 9.30 -11.90
CA PHE A 280 13.30 7.85 -12.03
C PHE A 280 14.50 7.28 -12.76
N THR A 281 14.82 6.04 -12.43
CA THR A 281 15.79 5.22 -13.15
C THR A 281 15.20 3.84 -13.41
N LEU A 282 15.48 3.31 -14.59
CA LEU A 282 15.08 1.98 -15.02
C LEU A 282 16.33 1.11 -15.11
N TRP A 283 16.35 0.04 -14.34
CA TRP A 283 17.44 -0.93 -14.30
C TRP A 283 17.04 -2.21 -15.03
N ASP A 284 17.87 -2.64 -15.97
CA ASP A 284 17.69 -3.93 -16.66
C ASP A 284 18.32 -5.05 -15.81
N LYS A 285 17.51 -6.00 -15.36
CA LYS A 285 17.94 -7.13 -14.57
C LYS A 285 18.84 -8.09 -15.33
N ALA A 286 18.60 -8.28 -16.65
CA ALA A 286 19.33 -9.22 -17.47
C ALA A 286 20.70 -8.69 -17.86
N LEU A 287 20.79 -7.41 -18.20
CA LEU A 287 22.02 -6.73 -18.57
C LEU A 287 22.79 -6.20 -17.36
N ASP A 288 22.16 -6.22 -16.17
CA ASP A 288 22.68 -5.68 -14.90
C ASP A 288 23.23 -4.25 -15.04
N LYS A 289 22.45 -3.40 -15.69
CA LYS A 289 22.81 -1.99 -15.95
C LYS A 289 21.62 -1.05 -15.97
N GLU A 290 21.91 0.23 -15.76
CA GLU A 290 20.97 1.32 -15.94
C GLU A 290 20.63 1.49 -17.43
N LEU A 291 19.33 1.40 -17.78
CA LEU A 291 18.83 1.67 -19.13
C LEU A 291 18.45 3.12 -19.31
N LEU A 292 17.87 3.72 -18.28
CA LEU A 292 17.33 5.06 -18.33
C LEU A 292 17.49 5.72 -16.96
N ASN A 293 17.90 6.98 -16.97
CA ASN A 293 17.97 7.81 -15.78
C ASN A 293 17.52 9.22 -16.16
N ALA A 294 16.43 9.66 -15.57
CA ALA A 294 15.81 10.93 -15.95
C ALA A 294 15.26 11.69 -14.75
N SER A 295 15.22 13.01 -14.90
CA SER A 295 14.57 13.94 -13.99
C SER A 295 13.61 14.80 -14.80
N THR A 296 12.31 14.57 -14.64
CA THR A 296 11.25 15.27 -15.37
C THR A 296 10.65 16.36 -14.49
N TYR A 297 10.76 17.60 -14.93
CA TYR A 297 10.18 18.75 -14.24
C TYR A 297 8.68 18.87 -14.52
N PHE A 298 7.92 19.27 -13.51
CA PHE A 298 6.51 19.59 -13.67
C PHE A 298 6.34 20.91 -14.43
N SER A 299 5.37 20.96 -15.35
CA SER A 299 4.96 22.20 -15.99
C SER A 299 4.30 23.15 -14.99
N GLU A 300 4.36 24.46 -15.26
CA GLU A 300 3.71 25.46 -14.39
C GLU A 300 2.19 25.25 -14.35
N GLU A 301 1.58 24.86 -15.47
CA GLU A 301 0.16 24.52 -15.53
C GLU A 301 -0.19 23.37 -14.57
N PHE A 302 0.60 22.28 -14.59
CA PHE A 302 0.37 21.15 -13.71
C PHE A 302 0.64 21.49 -12.24
N LYS A 303 1.61 22.36 -11.96
CA LYS A 303 1.85 22.89 -10.60
C LYS A 303 0.66 23.73 -10.11
N GLU A 304 0.07 24.57 -10.97
CA GLU A 304 -1.13 25.33 -10.59
C GLU A 304 -2.33 24.40 -10.33
N ASP A 305 -2.51 23.38 -11.18
CA ASP A 305 -3.55 22.38 -11.00
C ASP A 305 -3.37 21.54 -9.70
N ALA A 306 -2.16 21.36 -9.25
CA ALA A 306 -1.85 20.63 -8.03
C ALA A 306 -2.19 21.38 -6.75
N LYS A 307 -2.31 22.72 -6.81
CA LYS A 307 -2.65 23.50 -5.63
C LYS A 307 -4.05 23.15 -5.11
N GLY A 308 -4.11 22.67 -3.88
CA GLY A 308 -5.35 22.40 -3.16
C GLY A 308 -5.98 23.69 -2.60
N GLN A 309 -7.13 23.55 -1.96
CA GLN A 309 -7.82 24.69 -1.33
C GLN A 309 -7.19 25.08 0.01
N ASN A 310 -6.66 24.12 0.75
CA ASN A 310 -6.17 24.30 2.12
C ASN A 310 -4.66 23.98 2.26
N GLY A 311 -4.03 23.45 1.21
CA GLY A 311 -2.64 23.01 1.21
C GLY A 311 -1.62 24.15 1.22
N THR A 312 -0.35 23.79 1.13
CA THR A 312 0.76 24.74 1.07
C THR A 312 0.71 25.55 -0.23
N LYS A 313 1.27 26.76 -0.21
CA LYS A 313 1.40 27.60 -1.41
C LYS A 313 2.34 26.99 -2.47
N ALA A 314 3.25 26.11 -2.05
CA ALA A 314 4.17 25.42 -2.93
C ALA A 314 3.52 24.13 -3.45
N ALA A 315 3.23 24.10 -4.74
CA ALA A 315 2.65 22.94 -5.41
C ALA A 315 3.51 21.67 -5.17
N PHE A 316 2.87 20.53 -5.02
CA PHE A 316 3.46 19.23 -4.74
C PHE A 316 4.18 19.05 -3.40
N ASN A 317 4.36 20.07 -2.58
CA ASN A 317 5.02 19.90 -1.29
C ASN A 317 4.23 19.04 -0.29
N ASP A 318 2.93 18.88 -0.49
CA ASP A 318 2.06 18.02 0.33
C ASP A 318 1.76 16.68 -0.36
N TYR A 319 2.33 16.43 -1.55
CA TYR A 319 2.09 15.20 -2.29
C TYR A 319 3.06 14.09 -1.89
N PHE A 320 2.51 12.91 -1.67
CA PHE A 320 3.25 11.69 -1.39
C PHE A 320 2.86 10.62 -2.40
N LEU A 321 3.85 9.89 -2.90
CA LEU A 321 3.61 8.79 -3.80
C LEU A 321 2.82 7.69 -3.08
N LYS A 322 1.73 7.23 -3.69
CA LYS A 322 0.84 6.21 -3.13
C LYS A 322 0.90 4.90 -3.89
N ASN A 323 1.12 4.96 -5.20
CA ASN A 323 1.20 3.76 -6.02
C ASN A 323 2.01 3.99 -7.30
N ILE A 324 2.60 2.91 -7.79
CA ILE A 324 3.27 2.84 -9.08
C ILE A 324 2.69 1.64 -9.83
N ILE A 325 2.20 1.87 -11.04
CA ILE A 325 1.65 0.83 -11.91
C ILE A 325 2.56 0.72 -13.13
N VAL A 326 3.15 -0.44 -13.32
CA VAL A 326 3.91 -0.75 -14.54
C VAL A 326 2.94 -1.26 -15.60
N ARG A 327 3.08 -0.77 -16.82
CA ARG A 327 2.26 -1.14 -17.96
C ARG A 327 2.95 -2.25 -18.77
N ARG A 328 2.16 -3.01 -19.53
CA ARG A 328 2.68 -4.11 -20.37
C ARG A 328 3.64 -3.66 -21.46
N ASP A 329 3.50 -2.43 -21.92
CA ASP A 329 4.38 -1.83 -22.95
C ASP A 329 5.70 -1.30 -22.39
N GLY A 330 5.96 -1.50 -21.10
CA GLY A 330 7.15 -0.99 -20.40
C GLY A 330 7.04 0.44 -19.89
N GLY A 331 5.93 1.13 -20.17
CA GLY A 331 5.61 2.41 -19.55
C GLY A 331 5.13 2.24 -18.12
N PHE A 332 4.94 3.32 -17.41
CA PHE A 332 4.49 3.29 -16.03
C PHE A 332 3.63 4.49 -15.66
N MET A 333 2.81 4.33 -14.64
CA MET A 333 2.02 5.41 -14.05
C MET A 333 2.39 5.60 -12.59
N MET A 334 2.46 6.85 -12.17
CA MET A 334 2.67 7.26 -10.79
C MET A 334 1.42 7.92 -10.25
N ILE A 335 0.97 7.49 -9.08
CA ILE A 335 -0.19 8.02 -8.39
C ILE A 335 0.27 8.60 -7.07
N SER A 336 -0.02 9.87 -6.84
CA SER A 336 0.30 10.58 -5.61
C SER A 336 -0.91 11.34 -5.07
N GLU A 337 -0.94 11.59 -3.79
CA GLU A 337 -2.03 12.28 -3.09
C GLU A 337 -1.48 13.38 -2.21
N SER A 338 -2.13 14.53 -2.23
CA SER A 338 -1.84 15.62 -1.30
C SER A 338 -2.40 15.28 0.08
N VAL A 339 -1.52 15.16 1.08
CA VAL A 339 -1.87 14.85 2.48
C VAL A 339 -1.10 15.74 3.43
N PHE A 340 -1.81 16.36 4.38
CA PHE A 340 -1.19 17.19 5.40
C PHE A 340 -2.07 17.29 6.65
N THR A 341 -1.50 17.80 7.75
CA THR A 341 -2.24 18.03 8.98
C THR A 341 -2.09 19.48 9.41
N SER A 342 -3.11 20.01 10.05
CA SER A 342 -3.03 21.30 10.73
C SER A 342 -3.50 21.18 12.18
N SER A 343 -2.83 21.89 13.08
CA SER A 343 -3.23 22.05 14.48
C SER A 343 -3.15 23.52 14.89
N LYS A 344 -3.83 23.90 15.97
CA LYS A 344 -3.69 25.24 16.52
C LYS A 344 -2.23 25.48 16.93
N GLY A 345 -1.47 26.21 16.10
CA GLY A 345 -0.09 26.63 16.37
C GLY A 345 1.03 25.82 15.69
N SER A 346 0.71 24.77 14.95
CA SER A 346 1.72 24.03 14.18
C SER A 346 1.11 23.40 12.93
N THR A 347 1.74 23.60 11.80
CA THR A 347 1.47 22.83 10.58
C THR A 347 2.65 21.90 10.40
N LEU A 348 2.40 20.59 10.37
CA LEU A 348 3.43 19.62 10.01
C LEU A 348 3.78 19.84 8.55
N ASN A 349 5.04 20.07 8.28
CA ASN A 349 5.56 20.22 6.93
C ASN A 349 5.95 18.86 6.35
N ARG A 350 6.31 18.83 5.04
CA ARG A 350 6.73 17.62 4.34
C ARG A 350 7.84 16.85 5.08
N TRP A 351 8.78 17.58 5.66
CA TRP A 351 9.95 17.01 6.36
C TRP A 351 9.58 16.33 7.66
N ASP A 352 8.57 16.86 8.36
CA ASP A 352 8.02 16.22 9.55
C ASP A 352 7.32 14.91 9.18
N TYR A 353 6.68 14.85 8.02
CA TYR A 353 6.08 13.63 7.49
C TYR A 353 7.12 12.60 7.04
N LEU A 354 8.13 13.02 6.29
CA LEU A 354 9.15 12.12 5.76
C LEU A 354 10.16 11.65 6.81
N TYR A 355 10.50 12.50 7.75
CA TYR A 355 11.63 12.27 8.65
C TYR A 355 11.32 12.46 10.13
N GLY A 356 10.10 12.82 10.48
CA GLY A 356 9.67 12.93 11.87
C GLY A 356 9.72 11.58 12.58
N SER A 357 10.45 11.51 13.68
CA SER A 357 10.80 10.28 14.41
C SER A 357 9.63 9.43 14.91
N GLN A 358 8.39 9.90 14.74
CA GLN A 358 7.20 9.23 15.25
C GLN A 358 6.29 8.65 14.15
N PHE A 359 6.53 8.98 12.86
CA PHE A 359 5.74 8.45 11.75
C PHE A 359 6.38 7.23 11.10
N TRP A 360 7.68 7.04 11.26
CA TRP A 360 8.43 6.00 10.59
C TRP A 360 9.38 5.32 11.58
N SER A 361 9.03 4.15 12.07
CA SER A 361 10.08 3.28 12.55
C SER A 361 10.86 2.76 11.33
N PRO A 362 12.17 2.55 11.42
CA PRO A 362 12.93 1.89 10.36
C PRO A 362 12.31 0.56 9.92
N MET A 363 11.52 -0.08 10.78
CA MET A 363 10.81 -1.32 10.52
C MET A 363 9.55 -1.13 9.66
N ASP A 364 8.83 -0.02 9.79
CA ASP A 364 7.68 0.30 8.92
C ASP A 364 8.15 0.59 7.50
N TYR A 365 9.35 1.09 7.34
CA TYR A 365 10.02 1.33 6.07
C TYR A 365 10.24 0.04 5.27
N TYR A 366 10.59 -1.06 5.93
CA TYR A 366 10.81 -2.36 5.29
C TYR A 366 9.52 -3.06 4.86
N SER A 367 8.37 -2.61 5.32
CA SER A 367 7.07 -3.22 5.01
C SER A 367 6.29 -2.52 3.90
N TRP A 368 6.74 -1.36 3.42
CA TRP A 368 6.01 -0.53 2.46
C TRP A 368 5.70 -1.24 1.14
N ASN A 369 6.61 -2.06 0.64
CA ASN A 369 6.44 -2.85 -0.58
C ASN A 369 5.85 -4.25 -0.37
N SER A 370 5.49 -4.62 0.85
CA SER A 370 4.68 -5.82 1.05
C SER A 370 3.35 -5.61 0.31
N PRO A 371 2.84 -6.61 -0.45
CA PRO A 371 1.48 -6.57 -0.99
C PRO A 371 0.43 -6.25 0.08
N MET A 372 0.78 -6.43 1.35
CA MET A 372 -0.01 -6.09 2.52
C MET A 372 0.11 -4.63 2.95
N ALA A 373 1.20 -3.92 2.65
CA ALA A 373 1.33 -2.50 2.97
C ALA A 373 0.41 -1.62 2.12
N LEU A 374 0.09 -2.04 0.91
CA LEU A 374 -0.86 -1.36 0.01
C LEU A 374 -2.34 -1.68 0.30
N GLY A 375 -2.63 -2.66 1.16
CA GLY A 375 -3.99 -3.07 1.52
C GLY A 375 -4.14 -3.58 2.94
N GLY A 376 -3.09 -3.61 3.74
CA GLY A 376 -3.02 -4.32 5.01
C GLY A 376 -2.46 -3.56 6.19
N MET A 377 -2.53 -2.23 6.22
CA MET A 377 -2.46 -1.61 7.53
C MET A 377 -3.78 -1.94 8.23
N GLY A 378 -3.72 -2.90 9.15
CA GLY A 378 -4.83 -3.20 10.01
C GLY A 378 -5.40 -1.89 10.56
N TYR A 379 -6.68 -1.68 10.34
CA TYR A 379 -7.36 -0.52 10.89
C TYR A 379 -7.26 -0.59 12.41
N ASN A 380 -6.46 0.29 12.97
CA ASN A 380 -6.47 0.55 14.41
C ASN A 380 -6.99 1.98 14.61
N PRO A 381 -8.29 2.15 14.90
CA PRO A 381 -8.88 3.46 15.11
C PRO A 381 -8.22 4.25 16.26
N TRP A 382 -7.49 3.55 17.12
CA TRP A 382 -6.89 4.09 18.34
C TRP A 382 -5.36 3.90 18.40
N GLY A 383 -4.77 3.15 17.47
CA GLY A 383 -3.40 2.64 17.58
C GLY A 383 -2.29 3.51 17.03
N ARG A 384 -2.58 4.56 16.28
CA ARG A 384 -1.62 5.63 16.10
C ARG A 384 -1.75 6.56 17.29
N ASN A 385 -0.92 6.30 18.28
CA ASN A 385 -0.82 7.14 19.46
C ASN A 385 -0.68 8.60 19.02
N ASN A 386 -1.71 9.38 19.27
CA ASN A 386 -1.67 10.84 19.31
C ASN A 386 -0.71 11.37 20.39
N SER A 387 0.39 10.67 20.66
CA SER A 387 1.36 11.09 21.68
C SER A 387 2.12 12.36 21.29
N PHE A 388 1.99 12.84 20.04
CA PHE A 388 2.47 14.16 19.66
C PHE A 388 1.62 15.30 20.20
N PHE A 389 0.35 15.04 20.46
CA PHE A 389 -0.60 16.08 20.83
C PHE A 389 -1.15 15.85 22.22
N ASN A 390 -0.24 15.58 23.16
CA ASN A 390 -0.61 15.52 24.57
C ASN A 390 -0.77 16.94 25.12
N ASN A 391 -1.68 17.72 24.52
CA ASN A 391 -2.25 18.93 25.06
C ASN A 391 -3.39 19.37 24.14
N ASN A 392 -4.66 19.17 24.48
CA ASN A 392 -5.89 19.87 24.07
C ASN A 392 -5.97 20.53 22.66
N ASN A 393 -5.09 20.19 21.71
CA ASN A 393 -5.08 20.73 20.37
C ASN A 393 -5.76 19.73 19.42
N GLN A 394 -6.92 20.08 18.92
CA GLN A 394 -7.56 19.39 17.81
C GLN A 394 -6.63 19.40 16.59
N VAL A 395 -6.34 18.22 16.06
CA VAL A 395 -5.60 18.05 14.81
C VAL A 395 -6.59 17.76 13.71
N ARG A 396 -6.53 18.54 12.65
CA ARG A 396 -7.28 18.30 11.43
C ARG A 396 -6.39 17.65 10.40
N TYR A 397 -6.84 16.53 9.86
CA TYR A 397 -6.19 15.77 8.79
C TYR A 397 -6.84 16.14 7.46
N TYR A 398 -6.02 16.31 6.44
CA TYR A 398 -6.47 16.63 5.09
C TYR A 398 -5.98 15.58 4.10
N ALA A 399 -6.82 15.25 3.11
CA ALA A 399 -6.46 14.48 1.93
C ALA A 399 -7.11 15.16 0.72
N GLU A 400 -6.30 15.89 -0.04
CA GLU A 400 -6.76 16.67 -1.17
C GLU A 400 -6.45 15.96 -2.50
N ASN A 401 -6.25 16.65 -3.55
CA ASN A 401 -6.12 16.19 -4.93
C ASN A 401 -5.24 14.95 -5.10
N ILE A 402 -5.57 14.13 -6.09
CA ILE A 402 -4.74 12.99 -6.53
C ILE A 402 -4.13 13.36 -7.87
N ALA A 403 -2.80 13.32 -7.97
CA ALA A 403 -2.07 13.48 -9.22
C ALA A 403 -1.75 12.12 -9.83
N VAL A 404 -2.06 11.95 -11.11
CA VAL A 404 -1.75 10.76 -11.89
C VAL A 404 -0.91 11.18 -13.08
N ILE A 405 0.25 10.55 -13.23
CA ILE A 405 1.24 10.89 -14.27
C ILE A 405 1.61 9.61 -14.98
N SER A 406 1.54 9.62 -16.32
CA SER A 406 1.89 8.48 -17.17
C SER A 406 3.17 8.77 -17.95
N PHE A 407 4.03 7.77 -18.01
CA PHE A 407 5.26 7.76 -18.77
C PHE A 407 5.27 6.61 -19.77
N ASP A 408 5.81 6.84 -20.96
CA ASP A 408 6.09 5.80 -21.95
C ASP A 408 7.32 4.94 -21.55
N ALA A 409 7.59 3.89 -22.30
CA ALA A 409 8.75 3.01 -22.07
C ALA A 409 10.11 3.71 -22.28
N LYS A 410 10.13 4.89 -22.88
CA LYS A 410 11.33 5.70 -23.07
C LYS A 410 11.50 6.74 -21.96
N GLY A 411 10.54 6.81 -21.03
CA GLY A 411 10.53 7.77 -19.93
C GLY A 411 10.02 9.16 -20.30
N ASN A 412 9.38 9.33 -21.44
CA ASN A 412 8.71 10.58 -21.76
C ASN A 412 7.36 10.63 -21.07
N MET A 413 7.02 11.79 -20.49
CA MET A 413 5.68 12.01 -19.93
C MET A 413 4.66 12.04 -21.07
N GLU A 414 3.70 11.11 -21.05
CA GLU A 414 2.62 11.05 -22.04
C GLU A 414 1.50 12.01 -21.68
N TRP A 415 1.09 11.99 -20.43
CA TRP A 415 0.07 12.86 -19.87
C TRP A 415 0.18 12.95 -18.35
N SER A 416 -0.39 14.01 -17.79
CA SER A 416 -0.59 14.18 -16.37
C SER A 416 -1.98 14.72 -16.09
N ASN A 417 -2.63 14.21 -15.07
CA ASN A 417 -4.00 14.57 -14.71
C ASN A 417 -4.18 14.73 -13.21
N MET A 418 -5.16 15.57 -12.84
CA MET A 418 -5.51 15.85 -11.46
C MET A 418 -6.95 15.44 -11.16
N ILE A 419 -7.13 14.47 -10.27
CA ILE A 419 -8.43 14.14 -9.70
C ILE A 419 -8.64 15.08 -8.51
N ARG A 420 -9.61 15.97 -8.66
CA ARG A 420 -9.90 16.96 -7.64
C ARG A 420 -10.78 16.38 -6.55
N LYS A 421 -10.30 16.43 -5.34
CA LYS A 421 -11.04 16.13 -4.11
C LYS A 421 -10.57 17.05 -2.99
N ASN A 422 -11.44 17.25 -2.01
CA ASN A 422 -11.13 18.01 -0.81
C ASN A 422 -11.77 17.29 0.36
N GLN A 423 -10.95 16.66 1.18
CA GLN A 423 -11.38 15.89 2.32
C GLN A 423 -10.65 16.38 3.57
N TYR A 424 -11.35 16.41 4.68
CA TYR A 424 -10.75 16.61 5.99
C TYR A 424 -11.50 15.82 7.06
N ASP A 425 -10.80 15.51 8.15
CA ASP A 425 -11.37 14.93 9.35
C ASP A 425 -10.66 15.50 10.58
N ASP A 426 -11.43 15.81 11.62
CA ASP A 426 -10.92 16.48 12.83
C ASP A 426 -10.34 15.50 13.85
N ASN A 427 -10.51 14.19 13.68
CA ASN A 427 -10.16 13.20 14.70
C ASN A 427 -9.27 12.06 14.19
N SER A 428 -9.38 11.73 12.91
CA SER A 428 -8.68 10.57 12.37
C SER A 428 -8.47 10.65 10.85
N GLU A 429 -7.56 9.86 10.33
CA GLU A 429 -7.36 9.71 8.89
C GLU A 429 -8.27 8.64 8.24
N ASN A 430 -9.18 8.03 9.00
CA ASN A 430 -9.85 6.80 8.58
C ASN A 430 -10.86 7.03 7.45
N PHE A 431 -11.51 8.20 7.46
CA PHE A 431 -12.58 8.52 6.51
C PHE A 431 -12.10 9.35 5.32
N ILE A 432 -10.82 9.67 5.26
CA ILE A 432 -10.19 10.42 4.18
C ILE A 432 -9.22 9.54 3.38
N GLY A 433 -8.70 10.05 2.25
CA GLY A 433 -7.88 9.31 1.32
C GLY A 433 -8.73 8.59 0.26
N PHE A 434 -8.11 7.70 -0.47
CA PHE A 434 -8.75 6.95 -1.55
C PHE A 434 -8.29 5.50 -1.58
N SER A 435 -9.05 4.67 -2.26
CA SER A 435 -8.61 3.37 -2.76
C SER A 435 -8.67 3.32 -4.28
N MET A 436 -8.02 2.34 -4.83
CA MET A 436 -7.93 2.14 -6.27
C MET A 436 -8.44 0.75 -6.66
N LEU A 437 -9.25 0.71 -7.73
CA LEU A 437 -9.66 -0.52 -8.38
C LEU A 437 -9.09 -0.53 -9.80
N ASN A 438 -8.29 -1.52 -10.10
CA ASN A 438 -7.78 -1.78 -11.44
C ASN A 438 -8.65 -2.84 -12.13
N SER A 439 -9.46 -2.42 -13.09
CA SER A 439 -10.32 -3.32 -13.90
C SER A 439 -9.66 -3.79 -15.20
N GLY A 440 -8.43 -3.37 -15.44
CA GLY A 440 -7.65 -3.72 -16.63
C GLY A 440 -7.84 -2.75 -17.79
N ASP A 441 -9.02 -2.18 -17.95
CA ASP A 441 -9.38 -1.19 -18.97
C ASP A 441 -9.31 0.25 -18.43
N GLN A 442 -9.45 0.42 -17.12
CA GLN A 442 -9.37 1.71 -16.44
C GLN A 442 -8.95 1.58 -14.98
N LEU A 443 -8.48 2.67 -14.40
CA LEU A 443 -8.21 2.82 -12.97
C LEU A 443 -9.32 3.63 -12.34
N SER A 444 -10.05 3.04 -11.41
CA SER A 444 -11.09 3.70 -10.64
C SER A 444 -10.56 4.15 -9.28
N PHE A 445 -10.73 5.43 -8.97
CA PHE A 445 -10.38 6.04 -7.69
C PHE A 445 -11.65 6.23 -6.88
N ILE A 446 -11.72 5.59 -5.73
CA ILE A 446 -12.88 5.53 -4.85
C ILE A 446 -12.56 6.34 -3.60
N PHE A 447 -13.35 7.35 -3.32
CA PHE A 447 -13.13 8.26 -2.18
C PHE A 447 -14.44 8.92 -1.72
N ASN A 448 -14.44 9.45 -0.50
CA ASN A 448 -15.55 10.23 0.00
C ASN A 448 -15.52 11.66 -0.58
N MET A 449 -16.68 12.15 -0.97
CA MET A 449 -16.88 13.55 -1.38
C MET A 449 -18.00 14.16 -0.53
N GLN A 450 -17.83 15.39 -0.12
CA GLN A 450 -18.88 16.10 0.61
C GLN A 450 -19.91 16.65 -0.35
N GLU A 451 -21.13 16.15 -0.28
CA GLU A 451 -22.30 16.66 -1.01
C GLU A 451 -23.38 17.09 -0.01
N LYS A 452 -23.81 18.34 -0.05
CA LYS A 452 -24.91 18.87 0.79
C LYS A 452 -24.80 18.46 2.28
N ASN A 453 -23.61 18.64 2.87
CA ASN A 453 -23.30 18.27 4.27
C ASN A 453 -23.33 16.75 4.58
N GLN A 454 -23.22 15.89 3.58
CA GLN A 454 -23.09 14.44 3.76
C GLN A 454 -21.87 13.94 3.00
N ASN A 455 -21.15 13.01 3.59
CA ASN A 455 -20.07 12.29 2.90
C ASN A 455 -20.69 11.20 2.01
N VAL A 456 -20.48 11.33 0.72
CA VAL A 456 -20.95 10.37 -0.29
C VAL A 456 -19.76 9.68 -0.91
N LEU A 457 -19.80 8.37 -1.00
CA LEU A 457 -18.77 7.62 -1.70
C LEU A 457 -18.89 7.90 -3.20
N THR A 458 -17.79 8.27 -3.83
CA THR A 458 -17.73 8.56 -5.27
C THR A 458 -16.66 7.74 -5.95
N ASN A 459 -16.79 7.61 -7.27
CA ASN A 459 -15.83 6.94 -8.12
C ASN A 459 -15.49 7.83 -9.32
N GLN A 460 -14.19 8.09 -9.51
CA GLN A 460 -13.68 8.71 -10.74
C GLN A 460 -12.70 7.74 -11.38
N ALA A 461 -12.85 7.51 -12.66
CA ALA A 461 -12.01 6.58 -13.41
C ALA A 461 -11.10 7.32 -14.38
N ILE A 462 -9.88 6.81 -14.56
CA ILE A 462 -8.95 7.25 -15.60
C ILE A 462 -8.75 6.13 -16.58
N SER A 463 -8.97 6.44 -17.86
CA SER A 463 -8.68 5.56 -19.00
C SER A 463 -7.17 5.56 -19.33
N PRO A 464 -6.65 4.59 -20.09
CA PRO A 464 -5.22 4.53 -20.45
C PRO A 464 -4.71 5.76 -21.20
N ASP A 465 -5.59 6.48 -21.91
CA ASP A 465 -5.29 7.74 -22.62
C ASP A 465 -5.33 8.98 -21.71
N GLY A 466 -5.53 8.80 -20.42
CA GLY A 466 -5.57 9.88 -19.43
C GLY A 466 -6.94 10.53 -19.24
N ARG A 467 -7.98 10.16 -19.98
CA ARG A 467 -9.31 10.79 -19.83
C ARG A 467 -9.94 10.42 -18.50
N ILE A 468 -10.40 11.46 -17.79
CA ILE A 468 -11.13 11.29 -16.53
C ILE A 468 -12.62 11.14 -16.81
N ASN A 469 -13.16 10.00 -16.40
CA ASN A 469 -14.59 9.71 -16.42
C ASN A 469 -15.15 9.83 -14.99
N ARG A 470 -16.12 10.73 -14.81
CA ARG A 470 -16.82 10.88 -13.53
C ARG A 470 -18.02 9.95 -13.55
N ASN A 471 -17.96 8.89 -12.78
CA ASN A 471 -19.12 8.03 -12.56
C ASN A 471 -20.08 8.68 -11.57
N PRO A 472 -21.38 8.37 -11.64
CA PRO A 472 -22.33 8.84 -10.64
C PRO A 472 -21.88 8.44 -9.23
N SER A 473 -22.04 9.35 -8.28
CA SER A 473 -21.81 9.04 -6.85
C SER A 473 -22.70 7.85 -6.45
N PHE A 474 -22.18 6.97 -5.63
CA PHE A 474 -22.97 5.87 -5.09
C PHE A 474 -24.13 6.45 -4.27
N LYS A 475 -25.34 6.22 -4.73
CA LYS A 475 -26.51 6.61 -3.92
C LYS A 475 -26.51 5.74 -2.67
N ASN A 476 -26.15 6.35 -1.56
CA ASN A 476 -26.27 5.73 -0.25
C ASN A 476 -27.78 5.54 0.02
N VAL A 477 -28.31 4.36 -0.26
CA VAL A 477 -29.75 4.05 -0.08
C VAL A 477 -30.09 4.11 1.41
N ASP A 478 -29.12 3.76 2.28
CA ASP A 478 -29.21 3.86 3.72
C ASP A 478 -28.36 5.02 4.25
N ARG A 479 -29.04 6.12 4.55
CA ARG A 479 -28.41 7.30 5.16
C ARG A 479 -27.73 6.92 6.48
N GLY A 480 -26.41 7.13 6.59
CA GLY A 480 -25.67 6.98 7.84
C GLY A 480 -24.49 6.03 7.81
N HIS A 481 -24.10 5.50 6.65
CA HIS A 481 -22.82 4.80 6.51
C HIS A 481 -21.69 5.79 6.25
N GLU A 482 -20.63 5.71 7.03
CA GLU A 482 -19.40 6.48 6.88
C GLU A 482 -18.33 5.54 6.34
N PHE A 483 -17.91 5.73 5.10
CA PHE A 483 -16.97 4.84 4.41
C PHE A 483 -15.52 5.18 4.74
N MET A 484 -14.66 4.15 4.75
CA MET A 484 -13.23 4.22 4.95
C MET A 484 -12.48 3.80 3.67
N PRO A 485 -12.47 4.63 2.60
CA PRO A 485 -11.97 4.23 1.29
C PRO A 485 -10.51 3.81 1.33
N ARG A 486 -9.68 4.47 2.12
CA ARG A 486 -8.25 4.18 2.27
C ARG A 486 -7.98 2.73 2.70
N LEU A 487 -8.92 2.11 3.42
CA LEU A 487 -8.80 0.74 3.94
C LEU A 487 -9.49 -0.29 3.04
N ALA A 488 -10.00 0.14 1.90
CA ALA A 488 -10.69 -0.76 0.99
C ALA A 488 -9.70 -1.71 0.30
N LYS A 489 -10.19 -2.90 -0.05
CA LYS A 489 -9.40 -3.94 -0.72
C LYS A 489 -10.12 -4.47 -1.94
N GLN A 490 -9.45 -4.43 -3.08
CA GLN A 490 -9.91 -5.10 -4.29
C GLN A 490 -9.89 -6.62 -4.07
N VAL A 491 -11.02 -7.28 -4.28
CA VAL A 491 -11.21 -8.73 -4.06
C VAL A 491 -11.59 -9.48 -5.34
N GLY A 492 -11.75 -8.77 -6.42
CA GLY A 492 -12.01 -9.30 -7.76
C GLY A 492 -11.76 -8.24 -8.81
N LEU A 493 -11.80 -8.61 -10.10
CA LEU A 493 -11.54 -7.68 -11.21
C LEU A 493 -12.43 -6.43 -11.14
N ARG A 494 -13.70 -6.61 -10.76
CA ARG A 494 -14.70 -5.55 -10.64
C ARG A 494 -15.38 -5.56 -9.25
N GLN A 495 -14.67 -6.03 -8.22
CA GLN A 495 -15.19 -6.11 -6.86
C GLN A 495 -14.23 -5.51 -5.87
N ILE A 496 -14.74 -4.67 -4.99
CA ILE A 496 -13.97 -4.08 -3.89
C ILE A 496 -14.77 -4.15 -2.59
N ILE A 497 -14.10 -4.42 -1.48
CA ILE A 497 -14.66 -4.32 -0.14
C ILE A 497 -14.22 -2.99 0.45
N VAL A 498 -15.17 -2.17 0.83
CA VAL A 498 -14.93 -0.88 1.51
C VAL A 498 -15.43 -0.99 2.95
N PRO A 499 -14.55 -0.90 3.94
CA PRO A 499 -14.97 -0.83 5.32
C PRO A 499 -15.79 0.44 5.56
N CYS A 500 -16.75 0.35 6.47
CA CYS A 500 -17.62 1.47 6.82
C CYS A 500 -18.05 1.40 8.29
N MET A 501 -18.53 2.52 8.80
CA MET A 501 -19.19 2.59 10.09
C MET A 501 -20.67 2.89 9.93
N TYR A 502 -21.51 2.22 10.71
CA TYR A 502 -22.93 2.50 10.81
C TYR A 502 -23.33 2.58 12.29
N ARG A 503 -23.82 3.74 12.73
CA ARG A 503 -24.19 4.00 14.13
C ARG A 503 -23.08 3.66 15.14
N GLY A 504 -21.81 3.92 14.75
CA GLY A 504 -20.65 3.67 15.59
C GLY A 504 -20.16 2.21 15.63
N TYR A 505 -20.71 1.33 14.80
CA TYR A 505 -20.25 -0.05 14.63
C TYR A 505 -19.65 -0.25 13.25
N THR A 506 -18.60 -1.04 13.16
CA THR A 506 -17.95 -1.34 11.88
C THR A 506 -18.78 -2.33 11.07
N CYS A 507 -18.87 -2.07 9.79
CA CYS A 507 -19.48 -2.93 8.79
C CYS A 507 -18.61 -2.91 7.52
N PHE A 508 -18.97 -3.73 6.54
CA PHE A 508 -18.22 -3.85 5.29
C PHE A 508 -19.19 -3.75 4.11
N ALA A 509 -18.86 -2.88 3.17
CA ALA A 509 -19.62 -2.72 1.94
C ALA A 509 -18.88 -3.41 0.79
N LYS A 510 -19.51 -4.35 0.11
CA LYS A 510 -19.06 -4.91 -1.16
C LYS A 510 -19.63 -4.08 -2.27
N ILE A 511 -18.79 -3.62 -3.18
CA ILE A 511 -19.17 -2.87 -4.36
C ILE A 511 -18.81 -3.70 -5.60
N ASP A 512 -19.83 -3.96 -6.42
CA ASP A 512 -19.74 -4.62 -7.72
C ASP A 512 -19.88 -3.56 -8.82
N TYR A 513 -18.95 -3.55 -9.81
CA TYR A 513 -18.87 -2.60 -10.92
C TYR A 513 -19.35 -3.17 -12.25
#